data_1c29ef19d44201332581af4cc13a63c6
#
_entry.id   1c29ef19d44201332581af4cc13a63c6
#
_cell.length_a   1.000
_cell.length_b   1.000
_cell.length_c   1.000
_cell.angle_alpha   90.00
_cell.angle_beta   90.00
_cell.angle_gamma   90.00
#
_symmetry.space_group_name_H-M   'P 1'
#
loop_
_entity.id
_entity.type
_entity.pdbx_description
1 polymer ?
#
loop_
_entity_poly.entity_id
_entity_poly.type
_entity_poly.pdbx_seq_one_letter_code
_entity_poly.pdbx_strand_id
1 'polypeptide(L)'
;MADKALIDSQGITISYKLPSEQAFLELLEVTDSPLPTKKREVDDITTVKSTHKETAAAGVISADDLAYELLMISGSVQQQELDAHFEDGQMIDWKVELPDDAKTTYTYQGTITELSPVRAANKKNRFKLTIAVNGKVTKTTTP
;
A
#
# COMPACT_ATOMS: atom_id res chain seq x y z
N MET A 1 -24.36 -19.00 -17.44
CA MET A 1 -24.07 -17.79 -16.63
C MET A 1 -22.64 -17.92 -16.09
N ALA A 2 -21.83 -16.92 -16.34
CA ALA A 2 -20.47 -16.93 -15.86
C ALA A 2 -20.43 -16.70 -14.34
N ASP A 3 -19.67 -17.50 -13.63
CA ASP A 3 -19.46 -17.32 -12.21
C ASP A 3 -18.57 -16.11 -11.95
N LYS A 4 -18.85 -15.42 -10.85
CA LYS A 4 -18.01 -14.31 -10.42
C LYS A 4 -16.76 -14.86 -9.74
N ALA A 5 -15.60 -14.43 -10.21
CA ALA A 5 -14.34 -14.77 -9.56
C ALA A 5 -14.10 -13.80 -8.40
N LEU A 6 -14.32 -14.27 -7.19
CA LEU A 6 -14.09 -13.47 -5.98
C LEU A 6 -12.65 -13.67 -5.51
N ILE A 7 -12.08 -12.62 -4.96
CA ILE A 7 -10.70 -12.64 -4.47
C ILE A 7 -10.72 -12.75 -2.94
N ASP A 8 -10.02 -13.77 -2.42
CA ASP A 8 -9.92 -13.97 -0.98
C ASP A 8 -9.11 -12.84 -0.35
N SER A 9 -9.46 -12.49 0.88
CA SER A 9 -8.72 -11.50 1.67
C SER A 9 -7.46 -12.10 2.31
N GLN A 10 -7.34 -13.42 2.35
CA GLN A 10 -6.16 -14.11 2.89
C GLN A 10 -5.21 -14.48 1.76
N GLY A 11 -3.93 -14.66 2.09
CA GLY A 11 -2.93 -15.08 1.11
C GLY A 11 -2.36 -13.93 0.29
N ILE A 12 -2.59 -12.69 0.70
CA ILE A 12 -2.00 -11.53 0.05
C ILE A 12 -0.49 -11.51 0.31
N THR A 13 0.29 -11.36 -0.76
CA THR A 13 1.75 -11.25 -0.67
C THR A 13 2.17 -9.81 -0.88
N ILE A 14 2.89 -9.26 0.10
CA ILE A 14 3.44 -7.90 0.01
C ILE A 14 4.95 -8.04 -0.13
N SER A 15 5.53 -7.39 -1.14
CA SER A 15 6.95 -7.43 -1.41
C SER A 15 7.47 -6.01 -1.58
N TYR A 16 8.76 -5.83 -1.31
CA TYR A 16 9.41 -4.53 -1.47
C TYR A 16 10.83 -4.69 -1.97
N LYS A 17 11.35 -3.64 -2.57
CA LYS A 17 12.76 -3.54 -2.95
C LYS A 17 13.16 -2.09 -3.06
N LEU A 18 14.44 -1.81 -2.92
CA LEU A 18 14.98 -0.50 -3.29
C LEU A 18 15.04 -0.41 -4.82
N PRO A 19 14.92 0.79 -5.40
CA PRO A 19 14.97 0.94 -6.87
C PRO A 19 16.26 0.42 -7.47
N SER A 20 17.36 0.39 -6.70
CA SER A 20 18.64 -0.14 -7.16
C SER A 20 18.71 -1.66 -7.12
N GLU A 21 17.78 -2.32 -6.44
CA GLU A 21 17.76 -3.78 -6.35
C GLU A 21 16.94 -4.37 -7.49
N GLN A 22 17.23 -5.62 -7.84
CA GLN A 22 16.56 -6.30 -8.95
C GLN A 22 15.46 -7.25 -8.52
N ALA A 23 15.50 -7.72 -7.26
CA ALA A 23 14.56 -8.71 -6.75
C ALA A 23 13.76 -8.15 -5.58
N PHE A 24 12.45 -8.42 -5.59
CA PHE A 24 11.58 -8.10 -4.48
C PHE A 24 11.78 -9.09 -3.34
N LEU A 25 11.72 -8.58 -2.11
CA LEU A 25 11.73 -9.39 -0.88
C LEU A 25 10.32 -9.38 -0.29
N GLU A 26 9.81 -10.55 0.07
CA GLU A 26 8.51 -10.66 0.69
C GLU A 26 8.53 -10.07 2.09
N LEU A 27 7.55 -9.23 2.39
CA LEU A 27 7.38 -8.68 3.74
C LEU A 27 6.71 -9.75 4.61
N LEU A 28 7.41 -10.16 5.67
CA LEU A 28 6.98 -11.25 6.54
C LEU A 28 6.22 -10.73 7.76
N GLU A 29 5.40 -11.61 8.35
CA GLU A 29 4.72 -11.36 9.62
C GLU A 29 3.69 -10.23 9.57
N VAL A 30 3.09 -10.00 8.39
CA VAL A 30 2.03 -8.99 8.22
C VAL A 30 0.73 -9.53 8.77
N THR A 31 0.10 -8.76 9.67
CA THR A 31 -1.19 -9.14 10.27
C THR A 31 -2.34 -8.35 9.67
N ASP A 32 -2.08 -7.16 9.14
CA ASP A 32 -3.10 -6.34 8.50
C ASP A 32 -2.47 -5.55 7.36
N SER A 33 -3.15 -5.55 6.20
CA SER A 33 -2.61 -4.93 5.01
C SER A 33 -3.74 -4.35 4.16
N PRO A 34 -3.96 -3.03 4.21
CA PRO A 34 -4.91 -2.39 3.31
C PRO A 34 -4.41 -2.41 1.88
N LEU A 35 -5.33 -2.37 0.94
CA LEU A 35 -4.99 -2.26 -0.48
C LEU A 35 -4.79 -0.80 -0.86
N PRO A 36 -3.93 -0.53 -1.87
CA PRO A 36 -3.70 0.84 -2.32
C PRO A 36 -4.97 1.47 -2.87
N THR A 37 -5.12 2.77 -2.65
CA THR A 37 -6.24 3.55 -3.17
C THR A 37 -5.78 4.43 -4.32
N LYS A 38 -6.74 4.79 -5.17
CA LYS A 38 -6.54 5.77 -6.24
C LYS A 38 -7.59 6.84 -6.08
N LYS A 39 -7.16 8.09 -6.08
CA LYS A 39 -8.06 9.23 -5.96
C LYS A 39 -7.76 10.23 -7.05
N ARG A 40 -8.80 10.87 -7.55
CA ARG A 40 -8.68 11.99 -8.49
C ARG A 40 -9.32 13.20 -7.84
N GLU A 41 -8.60 14.30 -7.84
CA GLU A 41 -9.16 15.56 -7.39
C GLU A 41 -10.17 16.05 -8.40
N VAL A 42 -11.18 16.72 -7.91
CA VAL A 42 -12.23 17.36 -8.75
C VAL A 42 -12.28 18.84 -8.42
N ASP A 43 -12.59 19.63 -9.44
CA ASP A 43 -12.79 21.06 -9.29
C ASP A 43 -14.28 21.35 -9.37
N ASP A 44 -14.78 22.15 -8.44
CA ASP A 44 -16.19 22.56 -8.44
C ASP A 44 -16.35 23.72 -9.45
N ILE A 45 -17.03 23.43 -10.56
CA ILE A 45 -17.27 24.40 -11.61
C ILE A 45 -18.72 24.88 -11.63
N THR A 46 -19.46 24.65 -10.54
CA THR A 46 -20.85 25.11 -10.41
C THR A 46 -20.93 26.64 -10.47
N THR A 47 -21.75 27.16 -11.31
CA THR A 47 -21.96 28.60 -11.45
C THR A 47 -23.34 29.01 -10.88
N VAL A 48 -23.55 30.32 -10.73
CA VAL A 48 -24.82 30.83 -10.19
C VAL A 48 -26.02 30.49 -11.07
N LYS A 49 -25.80 30.12 -12.32
CA LYS A 49 -26.86 29.70 -13.23
C LYS A 49 -27.10 28.19 -13.22
N SER A 50 -26.23 27.43 -12.58
CA SER A 50 -26.37 25.97 -12.49
C SER A 50 -27.48 25.60 -11.53
N THR A 51 -28.32 24.63 -11.92
CA THR A 51 -29.35 24.09 -11.04
C THR A 51 -28.89 22.89 -10.26
N HIS A 52 -27.76 22.29 -10.66
CA HIS A 52 -27.13 21.15 -10.00
C HIS A 52 -25.67 21.46 -9.80
N LYS A 53 -25.06 20.79 -8.80
CA LYS A 53 -23.62 20.88 -8.59
C LYS A 53 -22.89 20.28 -9.78
N GLU A 54 -21.93 21.00 -10.32
CA GLU A 54 -21.10 20.56 -11.44
C GLU A 54 -19.65 20.46 -11.00
N THR A 55 -18.99 19.38 -11.42
CA THR A 55 -17.56 19.16 -11.10
C THR A 55 -16.80 18.76 -12.35
N ALA A 56 -15.52 19.11 -12.38
CA ALA A 56 -14.60 18.69 -13.42
C ALA A 56 -13.41 17.99 -12.80
N ALA A 57 -12.90 16.96 -13.49
CA ALA A 57 -11.73 16.23 -13.02
C ALA A 57 -10.48 17.11 -13.09
N ALA A 58 -9.77 17.26 -11.97
CA ALA A 58 -8.47 17.89 -11.96
C ALA A 58 -7.42 16.91 -12.51
N GLY A 59 -6.27 17.42 -12.94
CA GLY A 59 -5.24 16.58 -13.55
C GLY A 59 -4.46 15.72 -12.57
N VAL A 60 -4.65 15.87 -11.27
CA VAL A 60 -3.86 15.17 -10.25
C VAL A 60 -4.59 13.91 -9.78
N ILE A 61 -3.87 12.80 -9.82
CA ILE A 61 -4.31 11.52 -9.24
C ILE A 61 -3.44 11.27 -8.02
N SER A 62 -4.06 10.98 -6.89
CA SER A 62 -3.33 10.73 -5.64
C SER A 62 -3.74 9.39 -5.04
N ALA A 63 -2.96 8.96 -4.05
CA ALA A 63 -3.27 7.78 -3.26
C ALA A 63 -3.09 8.12 -1.79
N ASP A 64 -3.90 7.49 -0.94
CA ASP A 64 -3.76 7.66 0.50
C ASP A 64 -2.53 6.93 1.02
N ASP A 65 -2.04 7.37 2.17
CA ASP A 65 -0.99 6.65 2.88
C ASP A 65 -1.49 5.25 3.25
N LEU A 66 -0.56 4.29 3.19
CA LEU A 66 -0.85 2.90 3.54
C LEU A 66 -0.19 2.55 4.86
N ALA A 67 -0.94 1.88 5.72
CA ALA A 67 -0.43 1.43 7.01
C ALA A 67 -0.55 -0.09 7.10
N TYR A 68 0.58 -0.77 7.18
CA TYR A 68 0.64 -2.21 7.41
C TYR A 68 0.94 -2.47 8.87
N GLU A 69 0.34 -3.52 9.40
CA GLU A 69 0.61 -3.97 10.77
C GLU A 69 1.38 -5.29 10.72
N LEU A 70 2.49 -5.35 11.45
CA LEU A 70 3.37 -6.51 11.48
C LEU A 70 3.62 -6.94 12.92
N LEU A 71 3.84 -8.24 13.11
CA LEU A 71 4.30 -8.75 14.40
C LEU A 71 5.76 -8.38 14.62
N MET A 72 6.11 -7.98 15.84
CA MET A 72 7.49 -7.71 16.19
C MET A 72 8.23 -9.02 16.43
N ILE A 73 9.29 -9.24 15.67
CA ILE A 73 10.11 -10.44 15.77
C ILE A 73 11.49 -10.06 16.31
N SER A 74 11.88 -10.67 17.41
CA SER A 74 13.18 -10.41 18.02
C SER A 74 14.31 -10.85 17.08
N GLY A 75 15.24 -9.94 16.79
CA GLY A 75 16.39 -10.24 15.95
C GLY A 75 16.10 -10.38 14.47
N SER A 76 14.94 -9.96 14.00
CA SER A 76 14.61 -10.03 12.57
C SER A 76 15.49 -9.06 11.78
N VAL A 77 16.24 -9.60 10.82
CA VAL A 77 17.09 -8.81 9.93
C VAL A 77 16.22 -7.92 9.03
N GLN A 78 15.10 -8.43 8.55
CA GLN A 78 14.20 -7.66 7.71
C GLN A 78 13.63 -6.43 8.42
N GLN A 79 13.23 -6.60 9.69
CA GLN A 79 12.67 -5.47 10.45
C GLN A 79 13.75 -4.44 10.77
N GLN A 80 15.01 -4.87 10.97
CA GLN A 80 16.12 -3.95 11.12
C GLN A 80 16.40 -3.18 9.83
N GLU A 81 16.29 -3.83 8.68
CA GLU A 81 16.43 -3.15 7.38
C GLU A 81 15.34 -2.13 7.13
N LEU A 82 14.10 -2.45 7.51
CA LEU A 82 12.99 -1.50 7.38
C LEU A 82 13.23 -0.26 8.24
N ASP A 83 13.73 -0.43 9.44
CA ASP A 83 14.09 0.67 10.34
C ASP A 83 15.20 1.52 9.72
N ALA A 84 16.22 0.90 9.13
CA ALA A 84 17.31 1.61 8.46
C ALA A 84 16.80 2.40 7.25
N HIS A 85 15.88 1.83 6.47
CA HIS A 85 15.28 2.53 5.34
C HIS A 85 14.45 3.73 5.79
N PHE A 86 13.76 3.59 6.93
CA PHE A 86 13.05 4.72 7.53
C PHE A 86 14.00 5.85 7.92
N GLU A 87 15.09 5.52 8.59
CA GLU A 87 16.07 6.52 9.03
C GLU A 87 16.73 7.22 7.85
N ASP A 88 16.99 6.49 6.76
CA ASP A 88 17.62 7.04 5.57
C ASP A 88 16.65 7.78 4.64
N GLY A 89 15.34 7.64 4.86
CA GLY A 89 14.34 8.26 4.01
C GLY A 89 14.31 7.69 2.59
N GLN A 90 14.61 6.40 2.44
CA GLN A 90 14.71 5.77 1.13
C GLN A 90 13.36 5.65 0.43
N MET A 91 13.36 5.91 -0.89
CA MET A 91 12.23 5.57 -1.74
C MET A 91 12.26 4.07 -2.00
N ILE A 92 11.13 3.40 -1.81
CA ILE A 92 11.03 1.94 -1.90
C ILE A 92 9.95 1.58 -2.92
N ASP A 93 10.23 0.57 -3.74
CA ASP A 93 9.23 0.00 -4.65
C ASP A 93 8.45 -1.08 -3.89
N TRP A 94 7.13 -0.97 -3.90
CA TRP A 94 6.24 -1.89 -3.20
C TRP A 94 5.37 -2.64 -4.19
N LYS A 95 5.09 -3.89 -3.89
CA LYS A 95 4.23 -4.74 -4.71
C LYS A 95 3.31 -5.54 -3.80
N VAL A 96 2.01 -5.49 -4.10
CA VAL A 96 0.99 -6.27 -3.39
C VAL A 96 0.33 -7.20 -4.42
N GLU A 97 0.45 -8.50 -4.19
CA GLU A 97 -0.11 -9.52 -5.07
C GLU A 97 -1.28 -10.21 -4.39
N LEU A 98 -2.42 -10.25 -5.08
CA LEU A 98 -3.63 -10.90 -4.56
C LEU A 98 -3.66 -12.38 -4.97
N PRO A 99 -4.30 -13.24 -4.14
CA PRO A 99 -4.32 -14.68 -4.39
C PRO A 99 -5.44 -15.08 -5.36
N ASP A 100 -5.45 -14.54 -6.55
CA ASP A 100 -6.43 -14.87 -7.57
C ASP A 100 -5.76 -15.50 -8.79
N ASP A 101 -6.55 -16.08 -9.68
CA ASP A 101 -6.03 -16.73 -10.87
C ASP A 101 -5.39 -15.74 -11.85
N ALA A 102 -5.91 -14.53 -11.90
CA ALA A 102 -5.38 -13.46 -12.73
C ALA A 102 -4.14 -12.80 -12.11
N LYS A 103 -3.79 -13.15 -10.86
CA LYS A 103 -2.67 -12.59 -10.12
C LYS A 103 -2.68 -11.07 -10.16
N THR A 104 -3.81 -10.49 -9.71
CA THR A 104 -3.94 -9.04 -9.63
C THR A 104 -2.83 -8.49 -8.74
N THR A 105 -2.07 -7.55 -9.27
CA THR A 105 -0.89 -7.00 -8.60
C THR A 105 -0.98 -5.48 -8.58
N TYR A 106 -0.78 -4.88 -7.41
CA TYR A 106 -0.64 -3.43 -7.26
C TYR A 106 0.82 -3.10 -7.05
N THR A 107 1.34 -2.15 -7.81
CA THR A 107 2.70 -1.65 -7.62
C THR A 107 2.68 -0.16 -7.40
N TYR A 108 3.52 0.31 -6.51
CA TYR A 108 3.64 1.73 -6.20
C TYR A 108 4.99 2.00 -5.56
N GLN A 109 5.37 3.26 -5.53
CA GLN A 109 6.55 3.72 -4.82
C GLN A 109 6.14 4.49 -3.58
N GLY A 110 6.90 4.38 -2.53
CA GLY A 110 6.62 5.12 -1.32
C GLY A 110 7.75 5.09 -0.33
N THR A 111 7.74 6.08 0.54
CA THR A 111 8.72 6.21 1.63
C THR A 111 8.05 5.84 2.94
N ILE A 112 8.77 5.14 3.79
CA ILE A 112 8.29 4.85 5.14
C ILE A 112 8.29 6.14 5.94
N THR A 113 7.12 6.54 6.45
CA THR A 113 6.97 7.78 7.20
C THR A 113 6.81 7.56 8.70
N GLU A 114 6.43 6.35 9.11
CA GLU A 114 6.19 6.05 10.51
C GLU A 114 6.43 4.58 10.80
N LEU A 115 7.14 4.31 11.89
CA LEU A 115 7.25 2.98 12.48
C LEU A 115 6.79 3.12 13.92
N SER A 116 5.56 2.69 14.21
CA SER A 116 4.95 2.90 15.51
C SER A 116 4.73 1.58 16.24
N PRO A 117 5.52 1.28 17.29
CA PRO A 117 5.31 0.07 18.07
C PRO A 117 3.98 0.13 18.81
N VAL A 118 3.27 -0.98 18.82
CA VAL A 118 1.98 -1.11 19.53
C VAL A 118 2.11 -2.25 20.53
N ARG A 119 1.77 -1.95 21.77
CA ARG A 119 1.77 -2.93 22.85
C ARG A 119 0.38 -3.00 23.45
N ALA A 120 -0.23 -4.19 23.43
CA ALA A 120 -1.54 -4.43 24.00
C ALA A 120 -1.47 -5.57 25.01
N ALA A 121 -2.22 -5.46 26.10
CA ALA A 121 -2.27 -6.50 27.11
C ALA A 121 -2.78 -7.82 26.51
N ASN A 122 -2.13 -8.94 26.87
CA ASN A 122 -2.49 -10.28 26.44
C ASN A 122 -2.33 -10.54 24.93
N LYS A 123 -1.59 -9.66 24.22
CA LYS A 123 -1.30 -9.83 22.79
C LYS A 123 0.18 -9.70 22.55
N LYS A 124 0.63 -10.30 21.47
CA LYS A 124 2.02 -10.13 21.03
C LYS A 124 2.24 -8.70 20.55
N ASN A 125 3.43 -8.17 20.78
CA ASN A 125 3.77 -6.83 20.32
C ASN A 125 3.76 -6.74 18.80
N ARG A 126 3.26 -5.64 18.29
CA ARG A 126 3.17 -5.35 16.86
C ARG A 126 3.75 -3.97 16.59
N PHE A 127 4.03 -3.71 15.35
CA PHE A 127 4.33 -2.33 14.94
C PHE A 127 3.56 -1.99 13.68
N LYS A 128 3.28 -0.71 13.55
CA LYS A 128 2.56 -0.16 12.40
C LYS A 128 3.55 0.52 11.47
N LEU A 129 3.59 0.08 10.23
CA LEU A 129 4.45 0.62 9.19
C LEU A 129 3.60 1.48 8.26
N THR A 130 3.84 2.78 8.25
CA THR A 130 3.09 3.71 7.41
C THR A 130 3.94 4.14 6.23
N ILE A 131 3.36 4.10 5.04
CA ILE A 131 4.02 4.42 3.79
C ILE A 131 3.29 5.59 3.14
N ALA A 132 4.01 6.66 2.83
CA ALA A 132 3.49 7.76 2.02
C ALA A 132 3.68 7.39 0.56
N VAL A 133 2.59 7.13 -0.14
CA VAL A 133 2.63 6.73 -1.54
C VAL A 133 3.02 7.92 -2.40
N ASN A 134 4.03 7.74 -3.25
CA ASN A 134 4.52 8.76 -4.16
C ASN A 134 4.23 8.35 -5.59
N GLY A 135 3.50 9.19 -6.31
CA GLY A 135 3.20 8.97 -7.71
C GLY A 135 2.03 8.02 -7.95
N LYS A 136 2.13 7.26 -9.00
CA LYS A 136 1.01 6.45 -9.50
C LYS A 136 1.00 5.05 -8.91
N VAL A 137 -0.18 4.60 -8.50
CA VAL A 137 -0.44 3.20 -8.18
C VAL A 137 -0.83 2.49 -9.47
N THR A 138 -0.11 1.44 -9.81
CA THR A 138 -0.36 0.66 -11.02
C THR A 138 -0.99 -0.68 -10.65
N LYS A 139 -2.10 -1.01 -11.29
CA LYS A 139 -2.77 -2.30 -11.14
C LYS A 139 -2.55 -3.11 -12.41
N THR A 140 -2.01 -4.32 -12.25
CA THR A 140 -1.77 -5.23 -13.37
C THR A 140 -2.38 -6.58 -13.09
N THR A 141 -2.71 -7.31 -14.15
CA THR A 141 -3.19 -8.69 -14.05
C THR A 141 -2.41 -9.55 -15.03
N THR A 142 -2.23 -10.81 -14.67
CA THR A 142 -1.62 -11.80 -15.57
C THR A 142 -2.74 -12.55 -16.28
N PRO A 143 -2.71 -12.63 -17.63
CA PRO A 143 -3.73 -13.36 -18.36
C PRO A 143 -3.69 -14.86 -18.12
#